data_faf9e731b5e69eb4540dc491f9aefaef
#
_entry.id   faf9e731b5e69eb4540dc491f9aefaef
#
_cell.length_a   1.000
_cell.length_b   1.000
_cell.length_c   1.000
_cell.angle_alpha   90.00
_cell.angle_beta   90.00
_cell.angle_gamma   90.00
#
_symmetry.space_group_name_H-M   'P 1'
#
loop_
_entity.id
_entity.type
_entity.pdbx_description
1 polymer ?
#
loop_
_entity_poly.entity_id
_entity_poly.type
_entity_poly.pdbx_seq_one_letter_code
_entity_poly.pdbx_strand_id
1 'polypeptide(L)'
;MTSWRLRSKKLTGTVCPMEPPRVAGTVCPMAVFLIRHAKAGSRSAWTESDSTRPLSTDGEAQARAIADGWSHGAPVAVFSSPRLRCVQTVQPLADRFGLAVAIEPMVEEDTPFEHALRVIEDAPDGTVFASHGDVIPEVVDALIRRGMTITGSAGGLRKGAMFVLHREDGRFARCDYVAPPQ
;
A
#
# COMPACT_ATOMS: atom_id res chain seq x y z
N MET A 1 -63.45 -8.90 -14.53
CA MET A 1 -62.39 -9.39 -13.65
C MET A 1 -61.24 -9.83 -14.51
N THR A 2 -60.28 -8.93 -14.79
CA THR A 2 -59.17 -9.17 -15.72
C THR A 2 -57.86 -9.17 -14.94
N SER A 3 -57.27 -10.34 -14.80
CA SER A 3 -56.01 -10.58 -14.07
C SER A 3 -54.83 -10.17 -14.91
N TRP A 4 -54.05 -9.17 -14.47
CA TRP A 4 -52.76 -8.78 -15.05
C TRP A 4 -51.65 -9.61 -14.38
N ARG A 5 -51.04 -10.55 -15.12
CA ARG A 5 -49.81 -11.23 -14.73
C ARG A 5 -48.60 -10.40 -15.13
N LEU A 6 -47.91 -9.84 -14.14
CA LEU A 6 -46.58 -9.22 -14.31
C LEU A 6 -45.52 -10.32 -14.63
N ARG A 7 -44.99 -10.28 -15.83
CA ARG A 7 -43.81 -11.09 -16.21
C ARG A 7 -42.57 -10.39 -15.69
N SER A 8 -41.95 -10.94 -14.67
CA SER A 8 -40.60 -10.55 -14.22
C SER A 8 -39.56 -10.96 -15.25
N LYS A 9 -39.00 -10.02 -15.99
CA LYS A 9 -37.78 -10.22 -16.77
C LYS A 9 -36.58 -10.20 -15.83
N LYS A 10 -35.94 -11.35 -15.62
CA LYS A 10 -34.61 -11.44 -15.02
C LYS A 10 -33.61 -10.81 -15.99
N LEU A 11 -33.08 -9.63 -15.64
CA LEU A 11 -31.89 -9.06 -16.28
C LEU A 11 -30.66 -9.75 -15.69
N THR A 12 -30.18 -10.79 -16.33
CA THR A 12 -28.85 -11.33 -16.10
C THR A 12 -27.85 -10.50 -16.90
N GLY A 13 -27.49 -9.34 -16.35
CA GLY A 13 -26.37 -8.57 -16.83
C GLY A 13 -25.12 -9.03 -16.11
N THR A 14 -24.31 -9.88 -16.77
CA THR A 14 -22.94 -10.14 -16.36
C THR A 14 -22.17 -8.83 -16.50
N VAL A 15 -21.94 -8.13 -15.37
CA VAL A 15 -21.00 -7.00 -15.33
C VAL A 15 -19.61 -7.60 -15.49
N CYS A 16 -19.07 -7.52 -16.70
CA CYS A 16 -17.67 -7.77 -16.96
C CYS A 16 -16.87 -6.72 -16.18
N PRO A 17 -15.92 -7.10 -15.30
CA PRO A 17 -15.04 -6.09 -14.70
C PRO A 17 -14.25 -5.44 -15.85
N MET A 18 -14.39 -4.14 -15.98
CA MET A 18 -13.67 -3.32 -16.96
C MET A 18 -12.19 -3.39 -16.60
N GLU A 19 -11.42 -4.21 -17.32
CA GLU A 19 -9.95 -4.13 -17.24
C GLU A 19 -9.52 -2.72 -17.63
N PRO A 20 -8.67 -2.06 -16.83
CA PRO A 20 -8.11 -0.76 -17.21
C PRO A 20 -7.31 -0.92 -18.51
N PRO A 21 -7.27 0.11 -19.39
CA PRO A 21 -6.56 0.03 -20.66
C PRO A 21 -5.08 -0.29 -20.42
N ARG A 22 -4.61 -1.39 -20.98
CA ARG A 22 -3.20 -1.80 -20.98
C ARG A 22 -2.42 -0.80 -21.83
N VAL A 23 -1.69 0.09 -21.18
CA VAL A 23 -0.70 0.94 -21.87
C VAL A 23 0.46 0.03 -22.30
N ALA A 24 0.67 -0.11 -23.60
CA ALA A 24 1.73 -0.93 -24.15
C ALA A 24 3.11 -0.44 -23.66
N GLY A 25 3.86 -1.31 -22.97
CA GLY A 25 5.22 -1.04 -22.49
C GLY A 25 5.37 -0.90 -20.97
N THR A 26 4.29 -0.88 -20.19
CA THR A 26 4.39 -0.86 -18.72
C THR A 26 4.46 -2.31 -18.23
N VAL A 27 5.65 -2.74 -17.80
CA VAL A 27 5.77 -3.99 -17.03
C VAL A 27 5.02 -3.75 -15.73
N CYS A 28 3.85 -4.38 -15.58
CA CYS A 28 3.11 -4.36 -14.32
C CYS A 28 4.01 -5.09 -13.29
N PRO A 29 4.41 -4.46 -12.21
CA PRO A 29 5.27 -5.12 -11.22
C PRO A 29 4.47 -6.28 -10.63
N MET A 30 5.00 -7.51 -10.71
CA MET A 30 4.44 -8.66 -10.00
C MET A 30 4.82 -8.58 -8.51
N ALA A 31 4.44 -7.49 -7.87
CA ALA A 31 4.82 -7.18 -6.50
C ALA A 31 3.82 -6.25 -5.82
N VAL A 32 3.73 -6.36 -4.50
CA VAL A 32 3.06 -5.40 -3.61
C VAL A 32 4.11 -4.64 -2.82
N PHE A 33 3.89 -3.37 -2.57
CA PHE A 33 4.86 -2.46 -1.96
C PHE A 33 4.37 -2.00 -0.59
N LEU A 34 5.18 -2.22 0.45
CA LEU A 34 4.90 -1.76 1.81
C LEU A 34 5.87 -0.65 2.19
N ILE A 35 5.40 0.58 2.32
CA ILE A 35 6.21 1.75 2.65
C ILE A 35 5.94 2.16 4.09
N ARG A 36 6.98 2.18 4.94
CA ARG A 36 6.86 2.80 6.24
C ARG A 36 6.79 4.32 6.07
N HIS A 37 5.85 4.99 6.78
CA HIS A 37 5.76 6.44 6.73
C HIS A 37 7.13 7.12 6.90
N ALA A 38 7.34 8.24 6.19
CA ALA A 38 8.55 9.04 6.25
C ALA A 38 8.71 9.74 7.61
N LYS A 39 9.78 10.51 7.80
CA LYS A 39 10.03 11.22 9.06
C LYS A 39 8.85 12.13 9.40
N ALA A 40 8.22 11.90 10.54
CA ALA A 40 7.18 12.79 11.07
C ALA A 40 7.77 13.74 12.11
N GLY A 41 7.06 14.83 12.41
CA GLY A 41 7.39 15.73 13.49
C GLY A 41 7.52 15.03 14.85
N SER A 42 8.12 15.70 15.83
CA SER A 42 8.31 15.14 17.18
C SER A 42 6.98 14.79 17.82
N ARG A 43 6.81 13.52 18.29
CA ARG A 43 5.62 13.10 19.02
C ARG A 43 5.45 13.87 20.34
N SER A 44 6.56 14.15 21.04
CA SER A 44 6.53 14.87 22.31
C SER A 44 6.26 16.37 22.19
N ALA A 45 6.51 16.96 21.02
CA ALA A 45 6.23 18.37 20.75
C ALA A 45 4.87 18.59 20.06
N TRP A 46 4.19 17.51 19.64
CA TRP A 46 2.88 17.59 19.01
C TRP A 46 1.78 17.62 20.08
N THR A 47 0.94 18.65 20.06
CA THR A 47 -0.08 18.92 21.10
C THR A 47 -1.48 18.45 20.73
N GLU A 48 -1.69 18.11 19.44
CA GLU A 48 -2.97 17.61 18.93
C GLU A 48 -3.00 16.07 18.90
N SER A 49 -4.05 15.50 18.32
CA SER A 49 -4.15 14.06 18.11
C SER A 49 -2.97 13.54 17.28
N ASP A 50 -2.35 12.44 17.68
CA ASP A 50 -1.25 11.81 16.91
C ASP A 50 -1.68 11.40 15.49
N SER A 51 -2.98 11.21 15.26
CA SER A 51 -3.52 10.91 13.93
C SER A 51 -3.29 12.06 12.92
N THR A 52 -3.28 13.30 13.40
CA THR A 52 -3.08 14.51 12.59
C THR A 52 -1.64 15.00 12.57
N ARG A 53 -0.70 14.29 13.23
CA ARG A 53 0.72 14.66 13.24
C ARG A 53 1.32 14.50 11.84
N PRO A 54 1.81 15.61 11.22
CA PRO A 54 2.30 15.62 9.86
C PRO A 54 3.73 15.09 9.74
N LEU A 55 4.19 14.94 8.51
CA LEU A 55 5.61 14.79 8.22
C LEU A 55 6.38 16.05 8.68
N SER A 56 7.65 15.85 8.99
CA SER A 56 8.60 16.97 9.12
C SER A 56 9.03 17.42 7.71
N THR A 57 9.70 18.57 7.61
CA THR A 57 10.31 19.05 6.35
C THR A 57 11.21 17.99 5.72
N ASP A 58 12.04 17.28 6.51
CA ASP A 58 12.84 16.15 6.04
C ASP A 58 11.95 14.99 5.53
N GLY A 59 10.84 14.74 6.21
CA GLY A 59 9.91 13.68 5.81
C GLY A 59 9.18 14.00 4.50
N GLU A 60 8.82 15.26 4.27
CA GLU A 60 8.24 15.70 3.00
C GLU A 60 9.27 15.59 1.86
N ALA A 61 10.53 15.96 2.10
CA ALA A 61 11.61 15.76 1.14
C ALA A 61 11.80 14.27 0.83
N GLN A 62 11.74 13.41 1.87
CA GLN A 62 11.84 11.97 1.74
C GLN A 62 10.65 11.37 0.93
N ALA A 63 9.42 11.86 1.16
CA ALA A 63 8.24 11.44 0.39
C ALA A 63 8.36 11.80 -1.10
N ARG A 64 8.84 13.01 -1.41
CA ARG A 64 9.14 13.42 -2.79
C ARG A 64 10.24 12.55 -3.41
N ALA A 65 11.32 12.29 -2.69
CA ALA A 65 12.41 11.45 -3.18
C ALA A 65 11.98 10.00 -3.43
N ILE A 66 11.05 9.44 -2.64
CA ILE A 66 10.42 8.14 -2.91
C ILE A 66 9.68 8.18 -4.26
N ALA A 67 8.87 9.22 -4.49
CA ALA A 67 8.12 9.37 -5.73
C ALA A 67 9.05 9.56 -6.95
N ASP A 68 10.08 10.40 -6.83
CA ASP A 68 11.02 10.69 -7.92
C ASP A 68 11.88 9.49 -8.27
N GLY A 69 12.33 8.74 -7.26
CA GLY A 69 13.12 7.52 -7.42
C GLY A 69 12.31 6.27 -7.77
N TRP A 70 11.00 6.38 -7.93
CA TRP A 70 10.16 5.21 -8.21
C TRP A 70 10.42 4.62 -9.59
N SER A 71 10.91 3.38 -9.63
CA SER A 71 11.32 2.67 -10.85
C SER A 71 10.59 1.33 -11.06
N HIS A 72 9.52 1.08 -10.30
CA HIS A 72 8.80 -0.20 -10.26
C HIS A 72 7.59 -0.26 -11.21
N GLY A 73 7.52 0.61 -12.21
CA GLY A 73 6.33 0.73 -13.08
C GLY A 73 5.22 1.56 -12.43
N ALA A 74 4.12 1.78 -13.14
CA ALA A 74 2.99 2.54 -12.61
C ALA A 74 2.25 1.71 -11.54
N PRO A 75 2.02 2.23 -10.33
CA PRO A 75 1.15 1.59 -9.36
C PRO A 75 -0.26 1.42 -9.90
N VAL A 76 -0.97 0.36 -9.50
CA VAL A 76 -2.38 0.16 -9.83
C VAL A 76 -3.30 0.77 -8.79
N ALA A 77 -2.86 0.87 -7.55
CA ALA A 77 -3.58 1.51 -6.45
C ALA A 77 -2.61 1.95 -5.36
N VAL A 78 -2.98 3.00 -4.63
CA VAL A 78 -2.23 3.51 -3.48
C VAL A 78 -3.16 3.57 -2.28
N PHE A 79 -2.84 2.79 -1.25
CA PHE A 79 -3.54 2.76 0.02
C PHE A 79 -2.67 3.33 1.15
N SER A 80 -3.32 3.90 2.15
CA SER A 80 -2.64 4.46 3.31
C SER A 80 -3.41 4.17 4.59
N SER A 81 -2.69 3.92 5.68
CA SER A 81 -3.21 4.13 7.02
C SER A 81 -3.86 5.50 7.12
N PRO A 82 -4.94 5.68 7.95
CA PRO A 82 -5.61 6.96 8.12
C PRO A 82 -4.74 8.06 8.74
N ARG A 83 -3.56 7.71 9.28
CA ARG A 83 -2.64 8.68 9.89
C ARG A 83 -2.07 9.64 8.84
N LEU A 84 -2.16 10.94 9.10
CA LEU A 84 -1.75 12.00 8.15
C LEU A 84 -0.33 11.77 7.60
N ARG A 85 0.62 11.38 8.45
CA ARG A 85 2.01 11.09 8.05
C ARG A 85 2.13 9.97 7.01
N CYS A 86 1.22 8.97 7.04
CA CYS A 86 1.20 7.89 6.05
C CYS A 86 0.65 8.40 4.72
N VAL A 87 -0.47 9.12 4.74
CA VAL A 87 -1.06 9.75 3.56
C VAL A 87 -0.05 10.65 2.87
N GLN A 88 0.57 11.57 3.62
CA GLN A 88 1.58 12.49 3.08
C GLN A 88 2.81 11.78 2.52
N THR A 89 3.15 10.59 3.02
CA THR A 89 4.30 9.81 2.50
C THR A 89 4.08 9.34 1.06
N VAL A 90 2.86 8.93 0.72
CA VAL A 90 2.57 8.33 -0.59
C VAL A 90 1.82 9.28 -1.52
N GLN A 91 1.39 10.45 -1.03
CA GLN A 91 0.70 11.43 -1.85
C GLN A 91 1.51 11.87 -3.09
N PRO A 92 2.82 12.23 -2.98
CA PRO A 92 3.61 12.60 -4.16
C PRO A 92 3.71 11.47 -5.19
N LEU A 93 3.76 10.20 -4.74
CA LEU A 93 3.76 9.06 -5.63
C LEU A 93 2.41 8.90 -6.35
N ALA A 94 1.30 9.02 -5.61
CA ALA A 94 -0.04 8.97 -6.18
C ALA A 94 -0.26 10.09 -7.21
N ASP A 95 0.13 11.33 -6.88
CA ASP A 95 0.03 12.49 -7.77
C ASP A 95 0.81 12.29 -9.06
N ARG A 96 2.04 11.74 -8.97
CA ARG A 96 2.88 11.45 -10.15
C ARG A 96 2.20 10.52 -11.16
N PHE A 97 1.36 9.60 -10.70
CA PHE A 97 0.68 8.63 -11.56
C PHE A 97 -0.82 8.93 -11.74
N GLY A 98 -1.30 10.06 -11.27
CA GLY A 98 -2.71 10.47 -11.39
C GLY A 98 -3.68 9.58 -10.60
N LEU A 99 -3.20 8.99 -9.49
CA LEU A 99 -3.96 8.13 -8.59
C LEU A 99 -4.45 8.91 -7.38
N ALA A 100 -5.55 8.44 -6.78
CA ALA A 100 -5.98 8.89 -5.46
C ALA A 100 -5.37 7.99 -4.38
N VAL A 101 -5.04 8.56 -3.22
CA VAL A 101 -4.70 7.79 -2.02
C VAL A 101 -6.00 7.35 -1.35
N ALA A 102 -6.25 6.04 -1.32
CA ALA A 102 -7.37 5.46 -0.59
C ALA A 102 -6.98 5.14 0.85
N ILE A 103 -7.88 5.38 1.79
CA ILE A 103 -7.65 5.06 3.20
C ILE A 103 -7.98 3.59 3.46
N GLU A 104 -7.03 2.87 4.07
CA GLU A 104 -7.18 1.47 4.50
C GLU A 104 -6.90 1.37 6.02
N PRO A 105 -7.97 1.30 6.84
CA PRO A 105 -7.82 1.26 8.30
C PRO A 105 -7.09 0.02 8.82
N MET A 106 -7.11 -1.08 8.06
CA MET A 106 -6.50 -2.35 8.50
C MET A 106 -4.96 -2.30 8.51
N VAL A 107 -4.35 -1.27 7.92
CA VAL A 107 -2.89 -1.07 7.96
C VAL A 107 -2.47 0.04 8.93
N GLU A 108 -3.36 0.45 9.84
CA GLU A 108 -3.08 1.44 10.88
C GLU A 108 -2.24 0.82 12.02
N GLU A 109 -1.45 1.66 12.74
CA GLU A 109 -0.73 1.24 13.95
C GLU A 109 -1.72 0.76 15.03
N ASP A 110 -1.25 -0.14 15.89
CA ASP A 110 -2.06 -0.78 16.94
C ASP A 110 -3.19 -1.70 16.42
N THR A 111 -3.32 -1.89 15.09
CA THR A 111 -4.24 -2.87 14.50
C THR A 111 -3.60 -4.26 14.50
N PRO A 112 -4.33 -5.35 14.81
CA PRO A 112 -3.80 -6.70 14.69
C PRO A 112 -3.26 -6.95 13.28
N PHE A 113 -1.99 -7.36 13.19
CA PHE A 113 -1.29 -7.49 11.91
C PHE A 113 -1.95 -8.49 10.94
N GLU A 114 -2.73 -9.44 11.47
CA GLU A 114 -3.49 -10.41 10.66
C GLU A 114 -4.50 -9.74 9.73
N HIS A 115 -5.04 -8.59 10.14
CA HIS A 115 -5.94 -7.79 9.29
C HIS A 115 -5.16 -7.17 8.15
N ALA A 116 -4.03 -6.52 8.44
CA ALA A 116 -3.14 -5.96 7.43
C ALA A 116 -2.63 -7.05 6.48
N LEU A 117 -2.22 -8.20 7.02
CA LEU A 117 -1.74 -9.34 6.23
C LEU A 117 -2.79 -9.79 5.21
N ARG A 118 -4.05 -9.94 5.62
CA ARG A 118 -5.15 -10.34 4.73
C ARG A 118 -5.36 -9.33 3.60
N VAL A 119 -5.45 -8.04 3.93
CA VAL A 119 -5.64 -6.99 2.93
C VAL A 119 -4.47 -6.95 1.92
N ILE A 120 -3.24 -7.17 2.40
CA ILE A 120 -2.04 -7.18 1.57
C ILE A 120 -1.99 -8.46 0.69
N GLU A 121 -2.39 -9.61 1.23
CA GLU A 121 -2.47 -10.87 0.47
C GLU A 121 -3.53 -10.81 -0.64
N ASP A 122 -4.67 -10.15 -0.40
CA ASP A 122 -5.76 -10.01 -1.36
C ASP A 122 -5.53 -8.89 -2.38
N ALA A 123 -4.57 -8.00 -2.15
CA ALA A 123 -4.31 -6.87 -3.04
C ALA A 123 -3.73 -7.31 -4.38
N PRO A 124 -4.13 -6.69 -5.50
CA PRO A 124 -3.51 -6.94 -6.80
C PRO A 124 -2.05 -6.49 -6.83
N ASP A 125 -1.26 -7.12 -7.70
CA ASP A 125 0.11 -6.67 -7.95
C ASP A 125 0.14 -5.23 -8.45
N GLY A 126 1.19 -4.49 -8.07
CA GLY A 126 1.29 -3.05 -8.32
C GLY A 126 0.64 -2.19 -7.23
N THR A 127 0.04 -2.77 -6.20
CA THR A 127 -0.53 -2.02 -5.08
C THR A 127 0.55 -1.52 -4.12
N VAL A 128 0.42 -0.27 -3.70
CA VAL A 128 1.29 0.39 -2.71
C VAL A 128 0.50 0.61 -1.42
N PHE A 129 1.07 0.24 -0.28
CA PHE A 129 0.53 0.52 1.06
C PHE A 129 1.50 1.37 1.87
N ALA A 130 1.01 2.47 2.44
CA ALA A 130 1.72 3.24 3.46
C ALA A 130 1.24 2.84 4.85
N SER A 131 2.15 2.42 5.72
CA SER A 131 1.85 1.94 7.06
C SER A 131 2.98 2.26 8.06
N HIS A 132 3.06 1.54 9.15
CA HIS A 132 3.82 1.85 10.36
C HIS A 132 4.94 0.84 10.63
N GLY A 133 5.80 1.20 11.59
CA GLY A 133 6.98 0.42 11.93
C GLY A 133 6.71 -0.77 12.86
N ASP A 134 5.51 -0.92 13.36
CA ASP A 134 4.98 -2.06 14.08
C ASP A 134 4.30 -3.05 13.11
N VAL A 135 3.35 -2.58 12.30
CA VAL A 135 2.53 -3.42 11.40
C VAL A 135 3.35 -4.09 10.31
N ILE A 136 4.18 -3.32 9.58
CA ILE A 136 4.91 -3.86 8.41
C ILE A 136 5.86 -5.00 8.79
N PRO A 137 6.70 -4.89 9.84
CA PRO A 137 7.58 -6.00 10.23
C PRO A 137 6.81 -7.25 10.62
N GLU A 138 5.70 -7.14 11.35
CA GLU A 138 4.90 -8.29 11.76
C GLU A 138 4.27 -9.02 10.56
N VAL A 139 3.79 -8.28 9.56
CA VAL A 139 3.32 -8.85 8.28
C VAL A 139 4.45 -9.57 7.55
N VAL A 140 5.61 -8.93 7.40
CA VAL A 140 6.78 -9.52 6.71
C VAL A 140 7.25 -10.78 7.45
N ASP A 141 7.34 -10.74 8.77
CA ASP A 141 7.73 -11.90 9.60
C ASP A 141 6.71 -13.04 9.48
N ALA A 142 5.41 -12.74 9.39
CA ALA A 142 4.39 -13.74 9.15
C ALA A 142 4.54 -14.41 7.78
N LEU A 143 4.85 -13.64 6.74
CA LEU A 143 5.12 -14.14 5.39
C LEU A 143 6.40 -14.99 5.34
N ILE A 144 7.47 -14.58 6.07
CA ILE A 144 8.71 -15.36 6.19
C ILE A 144 8.42 -16.71 6.87
N ARG A 145 7.62 -16.75 7.94
CA ARG A 145 7.19 -18.01 8.59
C ARG A 145 6.40 -18.92 7.64
N ARG A 146 5.80 -18.36 6.57
CA ARG A 146 5.08 -19.10 5.52
C ARG A 146 5.96 -19.48 4.33
N GLY A 147 7.27 -19.20 4.40
CA GLY A 147 8.25 -19.60 3.39
C GLY A 147 8.75 -18.49 2.47
N MET A 148 8.31 -17.23 2.64
CA MET A 148 8.88 -16.10 1.90
C MET A 148 10.34 -15.89 2.31
N THR A 149 11.22 -15.66 1.34
CA THR A 149 12.63 -15.31 1.57
C THR A 149 12.80 -13.79 1.57
N ILE A 150 13.74 -13.27 2.38
CA ILE A 150 14.09 -11.85 2.38
C ILE A 150 15.48 -11.64 1.81
N THR A 151 15.64 -10.65 0.92
CA THR A 151 16.92 -10.20 0.40
C THR A 151 17.22 -8.78 0.88
N GLY A 152 18.47 -8.55 1.24
CA GLY A 152 18.92 -7.30 1.84
C GLY A 152 18.92 -7.34 3.38
N SER A 153 19.73 -6.50 3.98
CA SER A 153 19.84 -6.40 5.44
C SER A 153 18.79 -5.42 5.96
N ALA A 154 17.73 -5.93 6.53
CA ALA A 154 16.82 -5.14 7.33
C ALA A 154 17.45 -4.89 8.72
N GLY A 155 18.39 -3.98 8.82
CA GLY A 155 18.85 -3.45 10.13
C GLY A 155 17.76 -2.65 10.85
N GLY A 156 16.51 -3.15 10.79
CA GLY A 156 15.28 -2.49 11.20
C GLY A 156 14.65 -1.66 10.07
N LEU A 157 13.33 -1.68 9.99
CA LEU A 157 12.58 -0.89 9.00
C LEU A 157 12.68 0.60 9.35
N ARG A 158 13.55 1.35 8.66
CA ARG A 158 13.69 2.80 8.87
C ARG A 158 12.49 3.57 8.27
N LYS A 159 12.23 4.77 8.76
CA LYS A 159 11.19 5.67 8.22
C LYS A 159 11.48 6.00 6.75
N GLY A 160 10.49 5.85 5.88
CA GLY A 160 10.65 6.01 4.44
C GLY A 160 11.28 4.81 3.72
N ALA A 161 11.60 3.71 4.42
CA ALA A 161 12.01 2.46 3.79
C ALA A 161 10.80 1.70 3.24
N MET A 162 11.08 0.81 2.29
CA MET A 162 10.06 0.02 1.61
C MET A 162 10.46 -1.46 1.59
N PHE A 163 9.48 -2.33 1.71
CA PHE A 163 9.56 -3.73 1.30
C PHE A 163 8.83 -3.94 -0.02
N VAL A 164 9.46 -4.66 -0.94
CA VAL A 164 8.88 -5.08 -2.22
C VAL A 164 8.59 -6.57 -2.12
N LEU A 165 7.31 -6.92 -2.07
CA LEU A 165 6.85 -8.29 -1.90
C LEU A 165 6.55 -8.90 -3.27
N HIS A 166 7.39 -9.81 -3.74
CA HIS A 166 7.23 -10.47 -5.04
C HIS A 166 6.40 -11.73 -4.94
N ARG A 167 5.47 -11.90 -5.87
CA ARG A 167 4.65 -13.10 -5.98
C ARG A 167 5.20 -14.07 -7.03
N GLU A 168 5.11 -15.35 -6.68
CA GLU A 168 5.28 -16.50 -7.57
C GLU A 168 4.13 -17.46 -7.31
N ASP A 169 3.47 -17.93 -8.33
CA ASP A 169 2.31 -18.84 -8.25
C ASP A 169 1.22 -18.36 -7.25
N GLY A 170 0.97 -17.04 -7.24
CA GLY A 170 -0.05 -16.40 -6.39
C GLY A 170 0.32 -16.24 -4.92
N ARG A 171 1.56 -16.59 -4.51
CA ARG A 171 2.06 -16.45 -3.14
C ARG A 171 3.26 -15.51 -3.07
N PHE A 172 3.41 -14.80 -1.96
CA PHE A 172 4.64 -14.04 -1.73
C PHE A 172 5.81 -14.98 -1.49
N ALA A 173 6.76 -15.00 -2.44
CA ALA A 173 7.91 -15.90 -2.43
C ALA A 173 9.21 -15.19 -2.00
N ARG A 174 9.34 -13.90 -2.32
CA ARG A 174 10.54 -13.11 -2.03
C ARG A 174 10.18 -11.69 -1.62
N CYS A 175 10.97 -11.14 -0.72
CA CYS A 175 10.87 -9.75 -0.27
C CYS A 175 12.21 -9.05 -0.42
N ASP A 176 12.24 -7.87 -1.04
CA ASP A 176 13.42 -7.02 -1.13
C ASP A 176 13.26 -5.82 -0.19
N TYR A 177 14.26 -5.56 0.65
CA TYR A 177 14.34 -4.34 1.44
C TYR A 177 14.97 -3.22 0.63
N VAL A 178 14.27 -2.11 0.52
CA VAL A 178 14.74 -0.87 -0.10
C VAL A 178 14.94 0.18 0.99
N ALA A 179 16.18 0.63 1.13
CA ALA A 179 16.54 1.67 2.10
C ALA A 179 15.83 3.00 1.78
N PRO A 180 15.50 3.82 2.81
CA PRO A 180 14.92 5.12 2.57
C PRO A 180 15.90 6.01 1.77
N PRO A 181 15.38 6.91 0.92
CA PRO A 181 16.22 7.92 0.27
C PRO A 181 16.89 8.80 1.33
N GLN A 182 18.10 9.26 1.00
CA GLN A 182 18.92 10.13 1.86
C GLN A 182 18.52 11.59 1.70
#